data_8978f3e9e9c0fdc3ccea68e576ba21e7
#
_entry.id   8978f3e9e9c0fdc3ccea68e576ba21e7
#
_cell.length_a   1.000
_cell.length_b   1.000
_cell.length_c   1.000
_cell.angle_alpha   90.00
_cell.angle_beta   90.00
_cell.angle_gamma   90.00
#
_symmetry.space_group_name_H-M   'P 1'
#
loop_
_entity.id
_entity.type
_entity.pdbx_description
1 polymer ?
#
loop_
_entity_poly.entity_id
_entity_poly.type
_entity_poly.pdbx_seq_one_letter_code
_entity_poly.pdbx_strand_id
1 'polypeptide(L)'
;MRLLIFLLFTFSASAKPNFVIFLADDLGYGDVGYQGGDVPTPNIDSIASEGVVFTDGYITCPVCAPSRAGLLTGRYQQSFGFWDNIGPFRVSKEVEPGIPLDIPILSERLKELGYVCGLFGKTHEGDSEEMMAFNRWDEFFGFNNGASNYLPGMNRDHNPIFHNQKIINQSYEKNGISRDEINRKGVLQIDRKEYLTDLIADYTISFIEENRDRPFLCYLPFNAIHGPFQAPKDLYEKYASEKNHQRRLNMAMLDSMDQNIGWVLKTLKKLDLEKDTLVIFLSDNGGHEESPNLPLRGKKATYWEGGIRVPFCLKWPGRLEAGQVYRKPVISLDLLPTLVQSAGGSIDPSWKLDGVDLIPYLLDSSKGLPHKNLYWTWGSRKAIRAGKYKALSQDSGKSWQLYDLKKDLSEQKDLGAEQASKLDQLVKRFKSWEKELMPQQWGWRSDLGYKDPTFGQPKPYHDPNYFKKSE
;
A
#
# COMPACT_ATOMS: atom_id res chain seq x y z
N MET A 1 -64.59 -15.05 -12.89
CA MET A 1 -63.60 -15.06 -11.80
C MET A 1 -62.21 -14.94 -12.42
N ARG A 2 -61.65 -13.70 -12.46
CA ARG A 2 -60.34 -13.44 -13.07
C ARG A 2 -59.29 -13.57 -11.94
N LEU A 3 -58.44 -14.55 -12.10
CA LEU A 3 -57.29 -14.76 -11.18
C LEU A 3 -56.22 -13.71 -11.48
N LEU A 4 -56.02 -12.74 -10.58
CA LEU A 4 -54.89 -11.79 -10.63
C LEU A 4 -53.67 -12.53 -10.07
N ILE A 5 -52.74 -12.88 -10.95
CA ILE A 5 -51.41 -13.38 -10.54
C ILE A 5 -50.55 -12.14 -10.19
N PHE A 6 -50.32 -11.91 -8.90
CA PHE A 6 -49.29 -10.97 -8.41
C PHE A 6 -47.92 -11.60 -8.59
N LEU A 7 -47.19 -11.16 -9.61
CA LEU A 7 -45.74 -11.41 -9.69
C LEU A 7 -45.04 -10.54 -8.61
N LEU A 8 -44.70 -11.19 -7.52
CA LEU A 8 -43.76 -10.62 -6.54
C LEU A 8 -42.37 -10.56 -7.21
N PHE A 9 -42.01 -9.39 -7.75
CA PHE A 9 -40.62 -9.09 -8.04
C PHE A 9 -39.90 -8.94 -6.70
N THR A 10 -39.26 -10.01 -6.24
CA THR A 10 -38.26 -9.92 -5.19
C THR A 10 -37.06 -9.14 -5.78
N PHE A 11 -36.97 -7.86 -5.45
CA PHE A 11 -35.71 -7.15 -5.57
C PHE A 11 -34.72 -7.87 -4.65
N SER A 12 -33.94 -8.78 -5.20
CA SER A 12 -32.71 -9.25 -4.52
C SER A 12 -31.84 -8.03 -4.38
N ALA A 13 -31.75 -7.45 -3.18
CA ALA A 13 -30.72 -6.48 -2.88
C ALA A 13 -29.39 -7.17 -3.21
N SER A 14 -28.66 -6.63 -4.20
CA SER A 14 -27.34 -7.16 -4.54
C SER A 14 -26.52 -7.18 -3.25
N ALA A 15 -25.98 -8.35 -2.89
CA ALA A 15 -25.13 -8.46 -1.72
C ALA A 15 -23.99 -7.45 -1.82
N LYS A 16 -23.63 -6.82 -0.72
CA LYS A 16 -22.49 -5.90 -0.69
C LYS A 16 -21.22 -6.65 -1.09
N PRO A 17 -20.35 -6.09 -1.96
CA PRO A 17 -19.14 -6.76 -2.36
C PRO A 17 -18.14 -6.87 -1.20
N ASN A 18 -17.28 -7.88 -1.25
CA ASN A 18 -16.10 -7.96 -0.41
C ASN A 18 -14.94 -7.21 -1.04
N PHE A 19 -13.96 -6.84 -0.23
CA PHE A 19 -12.75 -6.15 -0.67
C PHE A 19 -11.50 -6.84 -0.16
N VAL A 20 -10.54 -7.06 -1.06
CA VAL A 20 -9.21 -7.57 -0.73
C VAL A 20 -8.18 -6.66 -1.38
N ILE A 21 -7.31 -6.05 -0.58
CA ILE A 21 -6.22 -5.17 -1.05
C ILE A 21 -4.89 -5.81 -0.67
N PHE A 22 -4.12 -6.22 -1.66
CA PHE A 22 -2.73 -6.62 -1.51
C PHE A 22 -1.83 -5.42 -1.75
N LEU A 23 -1.06 -5.02 -0.75
CA LEU A 23 -0.08 -3.95 -0.85
C LEU A 23 1.32 -4.52 -0.65
N ALA A 24 2.14 -4.51 -1.70
CA ALA A 24 3.56 -4.84 -1.59
C ALA A 24 4.35 -3.66 -0.99
N ASP A 25 5.49 -3.96 -0.38
CA ASP A 25 6.41 -2.98 0.20
C ASP A 25 7.69 -2.92 -0.64
N ASP A 26 8.01 -1.77 -1.23
CA ASP A 26 9.20 -1.54 -2.06
C ASP A 26 9.24 -2.34 -3.37
N LEU A 27 8.12 -2.72 -3.95
CA LEU A 27 8.07 -3.49 -5.19
C LEU A 27 8.15 -2.59 -6.43
N GLY A 28 9.16 -2.84 -7.27
CA GLY A 28 9.42 -2.09 -8.49
C GLY A 28 8.40 -2.38 -9.60
N TYR A 29 8.20 -1.38 -10.47
CA TYR A 29 7.29 -1.47 -11.61
C TYR A 29 7.62 -2.66 -12.53
N GLY A 30 8.91 -2.91 -12.77
CA GLY A 30 9.40 -3.97 -13.67
C GLY A 30 9.65 -5.31 -12.97
N ASP A 31 9.17 -5.54 -11.76
CA ASP A 31 9.46 -6.75 -10.99
C ASP A 31 8.39 -7.85 -11.16
N VAL A 32 7.17 -7.47 -11.53
CA VAL A 32 6.05 -8.40 -11.73
C VAL A 32 5.97 -8.92 -13.17
N GLY A 33 5.51 -10.16 -13.34
CA GLY A 33 5.48 -10.85 -14.65
C GLY A 33 4.68 -10.09 -15.70
N TYR A 34 3.50 -9.56 -15.40
CA TYR A 34 2.68 -8.82 -16.37
C TYR A 34 3.29 -7.47 -16.83
N GLN A 35 4.35 -6.99 -16.17
CA GLN A 35 5.18 -5.84 -16.58
C GLN A 35 6.51 -6.26 -17.21
N GLY A 36 6.76 -7.56 -17.39
CA GLY A 36 7.98 -8.11 -18.00
C GLY A 36 9.09 -8.43 -16.99
N GLY A 37 8.76 -8.57 -15.70
CA GLY A 37 9.68 -8.99 -14.66
C GLY A 37 10.24 -10.39 -14.86
N ASP A 38 11.41 -10.65 -14.29
CA ASP A 38 12.14 -11.92 -14.39
C ASP A 38 11.75 -12.93 -13.29
N VAL A 39 10.96 -12.50 -12.30
CA VAL A 39 10.37 -13.37 -11.27
C VAL A 39 8.98 -13.81 -11.73
N PRO A 40 8.69 -15.11 -11.83
CA PRO A 40 7.33 -15.57 -12.10
C PRO A 40 6.37 -15.15 -10.98
N THR A 41 5.33 -14.38 -11.35
CA THR A 41 4.29 -13.93 -10.43
C THR A 41 2.90 -14.34 -10.92
N PRO A 42 2.62 -15.65 -11.10
CA PRO A 42 1.41 -16.11 -11.76
C PRO A 42 0.12 -15.71 -11.06
N ASN A 43 0.14 -15.51 -9.74
CA ASN A 43 -1.04 -15.13 -8.98
C ASN A 43 -1.32 -13.62 -9.09
N ILE A 44 -0.31 -12.78 -9.02
CA ILE A 44 -0.42 -11.34 -9.31
C ILE A 44 -0.82 -11.14 -10.77
N ASP A 45 -0.21 -11.88 -11.70
CA ASP A 45 -0.51 -11.83 -13.13
C ASP A 45 -1.95 -12.27 -13.43
N SER A 46 -2.54 -13.16 -12.62
CA SER A 46 -3.94 -13.54 -12.73
C SER A 46 -4.88 -12.39 -12.39
N ILE A 47 -4.55 -11.57 -11.36
CA ILE A 47 -5.34 -10.37 -11.04
C ILE A 47 -5.31 -9.41 -12.23
N ALA A 48 -4.15 -9.22 -12.84
CA ALA A 48 -3.95 -8.34 -13.99
C ALA A 48 -4.71 -8.83 -15.24
N SER A 49 -4.58 -10.12 -15.58
CA SER A 49 -5.17 -10.70 -16.81
C SER A 49 -6.67 -10.95 -16.71
N GLU A 50 -7.18 -11.23 -15.51
CA GLU A 50 -8.61 -11.45 -15.24
C GLU A 50 -9.34 -10.14 -14.87
N GLY A 51 -8.68 -8.99 -14.93
CA GLY A 51 -9.23 -7.71 -14.55
C GLY A 51 -8.70 -6.54 -15.36
N VAL A 52 -8.26 -5.50 -14.68
CA VAL A 52 -7.81 -4.21 -15.23
C VAL A 52 -6.38 -3.94 -14.81
N VAL A 53 -5.49 -3.70 -15.78
CA VAL A 53 -4.14 -3.18 -15.55
C VAL A 53 -4.13 -1.66 -15.69
N PHE A 54 -3.65 -0.95 -14.69
CA PHE A 54 -3.39 0.48 -14.77
C PHE A 54 -1.96 0.72 -15.24
N THR A 55 -1.79 1.18 -16.49
CA THR A 55 -0.46 1.51 -16.99
C THR A 55 0.13 2.73 -16.30
N ASP A 56 -0.73 3.61 -15.84
CA ASP A 56 -0.42 4.89 -15.20
C ASP A 56 -0.96 4.93 -13.76
N GLY A 57 -0.61 3.89 -12.97
CA GLY A 57 -0.97 3.76 -11.56
C GLY A 57 0.07 4.39 -10.64
N TYR A 58 -0.37 5.32 -9.78
CA TYR A 58 0.51 6.12 -8.92
C TYR A 58 0.19 5.95 -7.44
N ILE A 59 1.21 6.27 -6.64
CA ILE A 59 1.09 6.46 -5.18
C ILE A 59 1.41 7.91 -4.82
N THR A 60 1.12 8.33 -3.60
CA THR A 60 1.22 9.74 -3.18
C THR A 60 2.59 10.15 -2.69
N CYS A 61 3.44 9.20 -2.33
CA CYS A 61 4.77 9.47 -1.78
C CYS A 61 5.74 8.34 -2.15
N PRO A 62 7.02 8.62 -2.47
CA PRO A 62 7.99 7.60 -2.82
C PRO A 62 8.58 6.88 -1.60
N VAL A 63 7.95 6.99 -0.42
CA VAL A 63 8.31 6.30 0.83
C VAL A 63 7.07 5.81 1.57
N CYS A 64 7.24 4.76 2.38
CA CYS A 64 6.18 3.92 2.93
C CYS A 64 5.08 4.65 3.71
N ALA A 65 5.37 5.18 4.91
CA ALA A 65 4.34 5.67 5.83
C ALA A 65 3.44 6.76 5.22
N PRO A 66 3.97 7.83 4.62
CA PRO A 66 3.10 8.86 4.03
C PRO A 66 2.30 8.33 2.83
N SER A 67 2.85 7.39 2.04
CA SER A 67 2.10 6.75 0.95
C SER A 67 0.90 5.95 1.47
N ARG A 68 1.11 5.16 2.54
CA ARG A 68 0.04 4.38 3.20
C ARG A 68 -1.00 5.30 3.83
N ALA A 69 -0.58 6.40 4.48
CA ALA A 69 -1.49 7.40 5.03
C ALA A 69 -2.39 8.03 3.94
N GLY A 70 -1.83 8.34 2.77
CA GLY A 70 -2.61 8.81 1.63
C GLY A 70 -3.65 7.78 1.17
N LEU A 71 -3.23 6.52 0.95
CA LEU A 71 -4.11 5.42 0.55
C LEU A 71 -5.29 5.24 1.51
N LEU A 72 -5.02 5.19 2.81
CA LEU A 72 -6.02 4.92 3.84
C LEU A 72 -7.00 6.06 4.08
N THR A 73 -6.58 7.30 3.84
CA THR A 73 -7.42 8.49 4.06
C THR A 73 -8.09 9.02 2.80
N GLY A 74 -7.65 8.59 1.59
CA GLY A 74 -8.11 9.14 0.31
C GLY A 74 -7.72 10.61 0.10
N ARG A 75 -6.76 11.13 0.88
CA ARG A 75 -6.30 12.53 0.87
C ARG A 75 -4.79 12.60 0.68
N TYR A 76 -4.31 13.65 0.04
CA TYR A 76 -2.88 13.95 0.10
C TYR A 76 -2.47 14.12 1.56
N GLN A 77 -1.63 13.24 2.04
CA GLN A 77 -1.24 13.16 3.46
C GLN A 77 -0.53 14.43 3.96
N GLN A 78 0.05 15.23 3.08
CA GLN A 78 0.61 16.54 3.44
C GLN A 78 -0.49 17.55 3.84
N SER A 79 -1.75 17.33 3.45
CA SER A 79 -2.87 18.19 3.87
C SER A 79 -3.16 18.13 5.37
N PHE A 80 -2.65 17.09 6.06
CA PHE A 80 -2.73 16.92 7.51
C PHE A 80 -1.36 16.74 8.19
N GLY A 81 -0.28 17.19 7.55
CA GLY A 81 1.05 17.28 8.16
C GLY A 81 1.89 16.01 8.11
N PHE A 82 1.42 14.95 7.46
CA PHE A 82 2.14 13.66 7.32
C PHE A 82 3.06 13.68 6.09
N TRP A 83 4.26 14.23 6.24
CA TRP A 83 5.18 14.41 5.11
C TRP A 83 6.21 13.31 4.93
N ASP A 84 6.60 12.64 6.03
CA ASP A 84 7.75 11.73 6.06
C ASP A 84 7.45 10.50 6.92
N ASN A 85 8.28 9.48 6.82
CA ASN A 85 8.26 8.38 7.77
C ASN A 85 8.42 8.92 9.20
N ILE A 86 7.83 8.21 10.15
CA ILE A 86 7.92 8.57 11.57
C ILE A 86 9.38 8.54 11.98
N GLY A 87 9.86 9.68 12.47
CA GLY A 87 11.24 9.92 12.85
C GLY A 87 11.35 10.56 14.23
N PRO A 88 12.59 10.79 14.71
CA PRO A 88 12.83 11.25 16.08
C PRO A 88 12.49 12.73 16.31
N PHE A 89 12.21 13.52 15.27
CA PHE A 89 11.99 14.96 15.40
C PHE A 89 10.54 15.34 15.17
N ARG A 90 10.04 16.29 15.97
CA ARG A 90 8.67 16.83 15.93
C ARG A 90 8.71 18.35 16.05
N VAL A 91 7.64 19.03 15.64
CA VAL A 91 7.55 20.50 15.85
C VAL A 91 7.32 20.85 17.33
N SER A 92 6.69 19.97 18.11
CA SER A 92 6.55 20.07 19.56
C SER A 92 6.37 18.68 20.19
N LYS A 93 6.44 18.59 21.52
CA LYS A 93 6.25 17.33 22.26
C LYS A 93 4.80 16.83 22.26
N GLU A 94 3.84 17.72 22.01
CA GLU A 94 2.39 17.41 21.97
C GLU A 94 1.97 16.78 20.62
N VAL A 95 2.83 16.82 19.62
CA VAL A 95 2.54 16.22 18.31
C VAL A 95 2.74 14.71 18.38
N GLU A 96 1.66 13.97 18.16
CA GLU A 96 1.72 12.51 18.00
C GLU A 96 1.87 12.17 16.52
N PRO A 97 2.99 11.50 16.11
CA PRO A 97 3.20 11.12 14.72
C PRO A 97 2.25 10.02 14.28
N GLY A 98 1.54 10.26 13.19
CA GLY A 98 0.60 9.28 12.62
C GLY A 98 -0.57 9.93 11.92
N ILE A 99 -1.53 9.10 11.46
CA ILE A 99 -2.79 9.59 10.91
C ILE A 99 -3.64 10.11 12.07
N PRO A 100 -3.98 11.43 12.11
CA PRO A 100 -4.80 12.00 13.17
C PRO A 100 -6.10 11.23 13.38
N LEU A 101 -6.50 11.01 14.64
CA LEU A 101 -7.68 10.22 14.98
C LEU A 101 -9.01 10.85 14.54
N ASP A 102 -9.03 12.16 14.30
CA ASP A 102 -10.17 12.91 13.72
C ASP A 102 -10.25 12.78 12.19
N ILE A 103 -9.31 12.09 11.55
CA ILE A 103 -9.35 11.74 10.13
C ILE A 103 -9.69 10.24 10.01
N PRO A 104 -10.95 9.88 9.74
CA PRO A 104 -11.34 8.50 9.57
C PRO A 104 -10.62 7.85 8.38
N ILE A 105 -10.09 6.65 8.61
CA ILE A 105 -9.44 5.83 7.59
C ILE A 105 -10.44 4.89 6.90
N LEU A 106 -9.97 4.22 5.86
CA LEU A 106 -10.76 3.31 5.03
C LEU A 106 -11.56 2.28 5.84
N SER A 107 -10.95 1.64 6.86
CA SER A 107 -11.64 0.66 7.72
C SER A 107 -12.81 1.29 8.46
N GLU A 108 -12.61 2.46 9.07
CA GLU A 108 -13.64 3.15 9.83
C GLU A 108 -14.82 3.55 8.94
N ARG A 109 -14.54 4.05 7.72
CA ARG A 109 -15.59 4.37 6.73
C ARG A 109 -16.39 3.17 6.26
N LEU A 110 -15.74 2.02 6.08
CA LEU A 110 -16.44 0.80 5.69
C LEU A 110 -17.20 0.16 6.87
N LYS A 111 -16.68 0.28 8.11
CA LYS A 111 -17.40 -0.16 9.32
C LYS A 111 -18.74 0.58 9.49
N GLU A 112 -18.80 1.88 9.19
CA GLU A 112 -20.05 2.65 9.13
C GLU A 112 -21.08 2.05 8.14
N LEU A 113 -20.59 1.34 7.11
CA LEU A 113 -21.41 0.63 6.13
C LEU A 113 -21.66 -0.84 6.47
N GLY A 114 -21.30 -1.30 7.68
CA GLY A 114 -21.54 -2.66 8.16
C GLY A 114 -20.53 -3.71 7.69
N TYR A 115 -19.35 -3.28 7.26
CA TYR A 115 -18.22 -4.19 6.95
C TYR A 115 -17.48 -4.60 8.22
N VAL A 116 -16.92 -5.81 8.17
CA VAL A 116 -15.88 -6.23 9.10
C VAL A 116 -14.54 -6.04 8.43
N CYS A 117 -13.60 -5.38 9.10
CA CYS A 117 -12.35 -4.92 8.51
C CYS A 117 -11.14 -5.57 9.21
N GLY A 118 -10.38 -6.38 8.47
CA GLY A 118 -9.12 -6.98 8.94
C GLY A 118 -7.90 -6.36 8.27
N LEU A 119 -6.82 -6.15 9.07
CA LEU A 119 -5.51 -5.76 8.60
C LEU A 119 -4.48 -6.84 8.93
N PHE A 120 -3.73 -7.30 7.92
CA PHE A 120 -2.78 -8.39 8.05
C PHE A 120 -1.43 -7.98 7.45
N GLY A 121 -0.49 -7.52 8.31
CA GLY A 121 0.85 -7.12 7.90
C GLY A 121 1.39 -5.84 8.54
N LYS A 122 2.07 -5.00 7.74
CA LYS A 122 2.72 -3.75 8.15
C LYS A 122 1.73 -2.59 8.17
N THR A 123 1.56 -1.92 9.30
CA THR A 123 0.71 -0.72 9.38
C THR A 123 1.45 0.56 9.03
N HIS A 124 2.43 0.95 9.84
CA HIS A 124 3.22 2.17 9.69
C HIS A 124 2.37 3.46 9.69
N GLU A 125 1.25 3.43 10.42
CA GLU A 125 0.20 4.48 10.41
C GLU A 125 0.35 5.50 11.53
N GLY A 126 1.01 5.15 12.65
CA GLY A 126 1.15 6.01 13.82
C GLY A 126 2.05 5.41 14.88
N ASP A 127 2.41 6.19 15.90
CA ASP A 127 3.36 5.82 16.96
C ASP A 127 2.73 5.78 18.36
N SER A 128 1.47 6.21 18.54
CA SER A 128 0.75 6.10 19.80
C SER A 128 -0.10 4.84 19.88
N GLU A 129 -0.49 4.43 21.08
CA GLU A 129 -1.35 3.27 21.31
C GLU A 129 -2.71 3.44 20.64
N GLU A 130 -3.29 4.64 20.72
CA GLU A 130 -4.59 4.97 20.15
C GLU A 130 -4.59 4.85 18.61
N MET A 131 -3.45 5.08 17.98
CA MET A 131 -3.26 4.97 16.52
C MET A 131 -2.95 3.53 16.07
N MET A 132 -2.75 2.58 17.01
CA MET A 132 -2.47 1.20 16.65
C MET A 132 -3.63 0.56 15.91
N ALA A 133 -3.32 -0.30 14.94
CA ALA A 133 -4.31 -0.95 14.09
C ALA A 133 -5.38 -1.72 14.87
N PHE A 134 -5.04 -2.36 15.99
CA PHE A 134 -6.02 -3.06 16.82
C PHE A 134 -7.10 -2.16 17.46
N ASN A 135 -6.96 -0.83 17.39
CA ASN A 135 -8.00 0.13 17.80
C ASN A 135 -8.82 0.66 16.61
N ARG A 136 -8.29 0.57 15.39
CA ARG A 136 -8.92 1.13 14.18
C ARG A 136 -9.50 0.05 13.24
N TRP A 137 -9.13 -1.22 13.42
CA TRP A 137 -9.56 -2.39 12.66
C TRP A 137 -10.28 -3.39 13.57
N ASP A 138 -11.12 -4.26 13.03
CA ASP A 138 -11.82 -5.27 13.83
C ASP A 138 -10.93 -6.46 14.12
N GLU A 139 -9.99 -6.76 13.22
CA GLU A 139 -8.93 -7.74 13.43
C GLU A 139 -7.59 -7.21 12.90
N PHE A 140 -6.53 -7.49 13.63
CA PHE A 140 -5.18 -7.10 13.29
C PHE A 140 -4.19 -8.23 13.55
N PHE A 141 -3.44 -8.61 12.52
CA PHE A 141 -2.22 -9.41 12.67
C PHE A 141 -1.07 -8.70 11.97
N GLY A 142 0.02 -8.40 12.68
CA GLY A 142 1.16 -7.74 12.04
C GLY A 142 1.99 -6.88 13.00
N PHE A 143 2.56 -5.80 12.47
CA PHE A 143 3.47 -4.91 13.19
C PHE A 143 3.31 -3.45 12.76
N ASN A 144 3.76 -2.53 13.65
CA ASN A 144 3.51 -1.09 13.43
C ASN A 144 4.66 -0.34 12.75
N ASN A 145 5.90 -0.79 12.86
CA ASN A 145 7.06 -0.06 12.38
C ASN A 145 7.29 -0.17 10.86
N GLY A 146 8.28 0.59 10.36
CA GLY A 146 8.65 0.62 8.95
C GLY A 146 9.25 -0.67 8.40
N ALA A 147 9.79 -1.56 9.25
CA ALA A 147 10.36 -2.84 8.88
C ALA A 147 10.24 -3.86 10.01
N SER A 148 10.21 -5.13 9.66
CA SER A 148 10.22 -6.25 10.59
C SER A 148 11.09 -7.38 10.05
N ASN A 149 11.71 -8.17 10.93
CA ASN A 149 12.28 -9.45 10.53
C ASN A 149 11.17 -10.38 10.06
N TYR A 150 11.48 -11.26 9.11
CA TYR A 150 10.53 -12.23 8.57
C TYR A 150 10.29 -13.44 9.48
N LEU A 151 10.95 -13.45 10.62
CA LEU A 151 10.77 -14.41 11.71
C LEU A 151 10.26 -13.67 12.95
N PRO A 152 9.00 -13.84 13.36
CA PRO A 152 8.37 -13.07 14.44
C PRO A 152 9.16 -13.04 15.75
N GLY A 153 9.77 -14.15 16.16
CA GLY A 153 10.54 -14.23 17.40
C GLY A 153 11.83 -13.41 17.45
N MET A 154 12.28 -12.82 16.33
CA MET A 154 13.48 -11.99 16.25
C MET A 154 13.23 -10.51 16.57
N ASN A 155 11.98 -10.09 16.74
CA ASN A 155 11.59 -8.67 16.90
C ASN A 155 11.31 -8.25 18.35
N ARG A 156 11.89 -8.91 19.34
CA ARG A 156 11.43 -8.93 20.74
C ARG A 156 11.05 -7.59 21.36
N ASP A 157 11.86 -6.54 21.25
CA ASP A 157 11.70 -5.39 22.15
C ASP A 157 11.26 -4.10 21.45
N HIS A 158 11.50 -3.97 20.14
CA HIS A 158 11.28 -2.71 19.42
C HIS A 158 10.19 -2.78 18.34
N ASN A 159 9.79 -3.99 17.90
CA ASN A 159 8.79 -4.18 16.87
C ASN A 159 8.13 -5.57 17.00
N PRO A 160 7.33 -5.80 18.04
CA PRO A 160 6.65 -7.08 18.22
C PRO A 160 5.64 -7.34 17.10
N ILE A 161 5.35 -8.62 16.86
CA ILE A 161 4.22 -9.03 16.03
C ILE A 161 3.00 -9.16 16.93
N PHE A 162 1.90 -8.57 16.52
CA PHE A 162 0.63 -8.58 17.23
C PHE A 162 -0.39 -9.48 16.53
N HIS A 163 -1.25 -10.11 17.29
CA HIS A 163 -2.58 -10.54 16.88
C HIS A 163 -3.58 -9.83 17.80
N ASN A 164 -4.25 -8.84 17.27
CA ASN A 164 -4.98 -7.84 18.04
C ASN A 164 -4.07 -7.23 19.14
N GLN A 165 -4.48 -7.20 20.38
CA GLN A 165 -3.69 -6.70 21.51
C GLN A 165 -2.67 -7.72 22.06
N LYS A 166 -2.64 -8.95 21.51
CA LYS A 166 -1.74 -9.99 21.98
C LYS A 166 -0.45 -10.04 21.19
N ILE A 167 0.69 -9.96 21.86
CA ILE A 167 2.00 -10.15 21.25
C ILE A 167 2.24 -11.64 20.95
N ILE A 168 2.57 -11.93 19.69
CA ILE A 168 2.95 -13.26 19.23
C ILE A 168 4.46 -13.41 19.36
N ASN A 169 4.89 -14.00 20.46
CA ASN A 169 6.29 -14.32 20.69
C ASN A 169 6.56 -15.79 20.37
N GLN A 170 7.15 -16.05 19.22
CA GLN A 170 7.76 -17.35 18.96
C GLN A 170 9.24 -17.30 19.39
N SER A 171 9.66 -18.14 20.33
CA SER A 171 11.06 -18.17 20.79
C SER A 171 11.92 -18.91 19.76
N TYR A 172 12.83 -18.20 19.13
CA TYR A 172 13.77 -18.70 18.11
C TYR A 172 14.93 -19.53 18.66
N GLU A 173 15.16 -19.50 19.98
CA GLU A 173 16.26 -20.22 20.64
C GLU A 173 16.19 -21.75 20.53
N LYS A 174 15.06 -22.28 20.04
CA LYS A 174 14.87 -23.73 19.88
C LYS A 174 15.68 -24.37 18.75
N ASN A 175 16.12 -23.59 17.74
CA ASN A 175 16.70 -24.16 16.50
C ASN A 175 18.22 -23.96 16.37
N GLY A 176 18.91 -23.43 17.38
CA GLY A 176 20.38 -23.30 17.39
C GLY A 176 20.96 -22.32 16.34
N ILE A 177 20.10 -21.55 15.64
CA ILE A 177 20.54 -20.57 14.63
C ILE A 177 20.72 -19.23 15.33
N SER A 178 21.93 -18.66 15.26
CA SER A 178 22.19 -17.35 15.85
C SER A 178 21.51 -16.24 15.04
N ARG A 179 20.99 -15.22 15.75
CA ARG A 179 20.43 -14.00 15.15
C ARG A 179 21.39 -13.33 14.15
N ASP A 180 22.67 -13.35 14.47
CA ASP A 180 23.72 -12.77 13.62
C ASP A 180 23.94 -13.56 12.32
N GLU A 181 23.75 -14.87 12.35
CA GLU A 181 23.86 -15.69 11.14
C GLU A 181 22.68 -15.46 10.20
N ILE A 182 21.47 -15.38 10.74
CA ILE A 182 20.27 -15.05 9.96
C ILE A 182 20.40 -13.66 9.34
N ASN A 183 20.79 -12.65 10.12
CA ASN A 183 20.94 -11.29 9.62
C ASN A 183 22.00 -11.14 8.53
N ARG A 184 23.07 -11.94 8.59
CA ARG A 184 24.15 -11.90 7.60
C ARG A 184 23.84 -12.63 6.31
N LYS A 185 23.16 -13.78 6.39
CA LYS A 185 22.91 -14.63 5.22
C LYS A 185 21.52 -14.42 4.61
N GLY A 186 20.54 -13.99 5.38
CA GLY A 186 19.16 -13.81 4.93
C GLY A 186 18.44 -15.07 4.46
N VAL A 187 19.13 -16.23 4.46
CA VAL A 187 18.56 -17.52 4.01
C VAL A 187 18.07 -18.27 5.22
N LEU A 188 16.75 -18.52 5.27
CA LEU A 188 16.06 -19.08 6.41
C LEU A 188 15.76 -20.56 6.19
N GLN A 189 16.34 -21.41 7.01
CA GLN A 189 15.99 -22.85 7.06
C GLN A 189 14.90 -23.06 8.13
N ILE A 190 13.65 -22.79 7.75
CA ILE A 190 12.48 -22.75 8.64
C ILE A 190 11.32 -23.51 8.04
N ASP A 191 10.34 -23.89 8.88
CA ASP A 191 9.00 -24.22 8.42
C ASP A 191 8.34 -22.94 7.88
N ARG A 192 7.69 -23.02 6.71
CA ARG A 192 6.96 -21.92 6.09
C ARG A 192 5.90 -21.33 7.03
N LYS A 193 5.32 -22.13 7.91
CA LYS A 193 4.38 -21.69 8.96
C LYS A 193 4.97 -20.74 10.00
N GLU A 194 6.27 -20.54 10.01
CA GLU A 194 6.96 -19.60 10.88
C GLU A 194 7.41 -18.32 10.12
N TYR A 195 7.22 -18.28 8.80
CA TYR A 195 7.62 -17.16 7.96
C TYR A 195 6.54 -16.09 7.95
N LEU A 196 6.90 -14.85 8.27
CA LEU A 196 5.92 -13.75 8.48
C LEU A 196 5.01 -13.53 7.27
N THR A 197 5.53 -13.62 6.04
CA THR A 197 4.72 -13.47 4.83
C THR A 197 3.64 -14.56 4.74
N ASP A 198 3.98 -15.81 5.10
CA ASP A 198 3.03 -16.92 5.09
C ASP A 198 2.01 -16.77 6.23
N LEU A 199 2.43 -16.34 7.42
CA LEU A 199 1.53 -16.05 8.54
C LEU A 199 0.51 -14.96 8.20
N ILE A 200 0.91 -13.91 7.48
CA ILE A 200 -0.01 -12.86 7.00
C ILE A 200 -1.15 -13.47 6.18
N ALA A 201 -0.82 -14.37 5.25
CA ALA A 201 -1.85 -15.04 4.45
C ALA A 201 -2.70 -16.00 5.28
N ASP A 202 -2.11 -16.77 6.19
CA ASP A 202 -2.84 -17.73 7.04
C ASP A 202 -3.89 -17.02 7.93
N TYR A 203 -3.51 -15.93 8.59
CA TYR A 203 -4.46 -15.11 9.37
C TYR A 203 -5.54 -14.48 8.48
N THR A 204 -5.19 -14.02 7.28
CA THR A 204 -6.18 -13.51 6.32
C THR A 204 -7.17 -14.58 5.88
N ILE A 205 -6.70 -15.79 5.59
CA ILE A 205 -7.55 -16.91 5.19
C ILE A 205 -8.52 -17.26 6.31
N SER A 206 -8.03 -17.36 7.56
CA SER A 206 -8.89 -17.60 8.73
C SER A 206 -9.98 -16.54 8.86
N PHE A 207 -9.61 -15.25 8.74
CA PHE A 207 -10.55 -14.15 8.78
C PHE A 207 -11.61 -14.23 7.66
N ILE A 208 -11.23 -14.56 6.43
CA ILE A 208 -12.15 -14.73 5.31
C ILE A 208 -13.14 -15.89 5.58
N GLU A 209 -12.63 -17.04 6.07
CA GLU A 209 -13.45 -18.21 6.39
C GLU A 209 -14.47 -17.92 7.51
N GLU A 210 -14.06 -17.16 8.54
CA GLU A 210 -14.93 -16.75 9.65
C GLU A 210 -15.97 -15.69 9.26
N ASN A 211 -15.68 -14.86 8.26
CA ASN A 211 -16.54 -13.73 7.85
C ASN A 211 -17.24 -13.95 6.50
N ARG A 212 -17.22 -15.16 5.94
CA ARG A 212 -17.75 -15.45 4.59
C ARG A 212 -19.21 -15.09 4.36
N ASP A 213 -20.02 -15.01 5.43
CA ASP A 213 -21.47 -14.76 5.36
C ASP A 213 -21.83 -13.27 5.55
N ARG A 214 -20.85 -12.37 5.61
CA ARG A 214 -21.02 -10.93 5.76
C ARG A 214 -19.95 -10.14 4.98
N PRO A 215 -20.24 -8.89 4.58
CA PRO A 215 -19.27 -8.12 3.80
C PRO A 215 -18.01 -7.83 4.63
N PHE A 216 -16.84 -7.98 4.02
CA PHE A 216 -15.56 -7.77 4.66
C PHE A 216 -14.58 -6.96 3.81
N LEU A 217 -13.65 -6.31 4.50
CA LEU A 217 -12.41 -5.77 3.95
C LEU A 217 -11.23 -6.54 4.52
N CYS A 218 -10.39 -7.12 3.66
CA CYS A 218 -9.05 -7.58 4.00
C CYS A 218 -8.03 -6.61 3.41
N TYR A 219 -7.24 -5.95 4.25
CA TYR A 219 -6.09 -5.16 3.85
C TYR A 219 -4.83 -5.93 4.22
N LEU A 220 -4.06 -6.35 3.20
CA LEU A 220 -2.84 -7.14 3.35
C LEU A 220 -1.62 -6.30 2.96
N PRO A 221 -1.16 -5.39 3.81
CA PRO A 221 0.07 -4.67 3.59
C PRO A 221 1.26 -5.57 3.96
N PHE A 222 1.73 -6.36 3.01
CA PHE A 222 2.90 -7.22 3.20
C PHE A 222 4.13 -6.38 3.61
N ASN A 223 5.04 -6.97 4.37
CA ASN A 223 6.38 -6.45 4.54
C ASN A 223 7.32 -6.88 3.39
N ALA A 224 6.90 -7.83 2.57
CA ALA A 224 7.64 -8.26 1.38
C ALA A 224 7.46 -7.20 0.27
N ILE A 225 8.53 -6.81 -0.37
CA ILE A 225 9.88 -7.36 -0.37
C ILE A 225 10.90 -6.44 0.33
N HIS A 226 10.45 -5.65 1.31
CA HIS A 226 11.29 -4.70 2.06
C HIS A 226 12.36 -5.43 2.88
N GLY A 227 13.51 -4.80 3.09
CA GLY A 227 14.53 -5.32 3.99
C GLY A 227 14.10 -5.36 5.48
N PRO A 228 14.74 -6.21 6.30
CA PRO A 228 15.91 -7.03 5.99
C PRO A 228 15.56 -8.14 4.99
N PHE A 229 16.47 -8.38 4.01
CA PHE A 229 16.22 -9.42 3.02
C PHE A 229 16.41 -10.80 3.64
N GLN A 230 15.31 -11.48 3.85
CA GLN A 230 15.26 -12.79 4.50
C GLN A 230 14.24 -13.66 3.78
N ALA A 231 14.69 -14.77 3.20
CA ALA A 231 13.86 -15.65 2.40
C ALA A 231 13.96 -17.11 2.86
N PRO A 232 12.89 -17.92 2.70
CA PRO A 232 12.95 -19.36 2.91
C PRO A 232 14.00 -20.01 1.99
N LYS A 233 14.74 -20.96 2.52
CA LYS A 233 15.87 -21.60 1.81
C LYS A 233 15.45 -22.27 0.51
N ASP A 234 14.32 -22.96 0.50
CA ASP A 234 13.77 -23.63 -0.69
C ASP A 234 13.53 -22.65 -1.84
N LEU A 235 12.95 -21.49 -1.55
CA LEU A 235 12.74 -20.43 -2.55
C LEU A 235 14.06 -19.75 -2.95
N TYR A 236 14.97 -19.52 -2.01
CA TYR A 236 16.29 -19.00 -2.34
C TYR A 236 17.06 -19.94 -3.28
N GLU A 237 17.01 -21.25 -3.07
CA GLU A 237 17.66 -22.24 -3.90
C GLU A 237 17.05 -22.33 -5.32
N LYS A 238 15.74 -22.09 -5.46
CA LYS A 238 15.04 -22.00 -6.75
C LYS A 238 15.69 -20.99 -7.70
N TYR A 239 16.23 -19.89 -7.17
CA TYR A 239 16.87 -18.82 -7.95
C TYR A 239 18.40 -18.92 -7.98
N ALA A 240 18.97 -20.14 -8.01
CA ALA A 240 20.43 -20.37 -7.96
C ALA A 240 21.19 -19.81 -9.17
N SER A 241 20.52 -19.52 -10.29
CA SER A 241 21.12 -18.87 -11.47
C SER A 241 21.47 -17.41 -11.22
N GLU A 242 20.74 -16.71 -10.34
CA GLU A 242 21.06 -15.33 -9.94
C GLU A 242 22.30 -15.32 -9.04
N LYS A 243 23.32 -14.52 -9.46
CA LYS A 243 24.61 -14.44 -8.78
C LYS A 243 24.67 -13.32 -7.75
N ASN A 244 23.85 -12.27 -7.89
CA ASN A 244 23.72 -11.25 -6.89
C ASN A 244 22.91 -11.81 -5.72
N HIS A 245 23.56 -11.99 -4.58
CA HIS A 245 22.94 -12.55 -3.37
C HIS A 245 21.70 -11.77 -2.90
N GLN A 246 21.76 -10.44 -2.94
CA GLN A 246 20.64 -9.59 -2.50
C GLN A 246 19.47 -9.68 -3.48
N ARG A 247 19.71 -9.63 -4.79
CA ARG A 247 18.67 -9.84 -5.80
C ARG A 247 18.04 -11.21 -5.67
N ARG A 248 18.85 -12.24 -5.46
CA ARG A 248 18.38 -13.63 -5.27
C ARG A 248 17.45 -13.76 -4.05
N LEU A 249 17.78 -13.11 -2.90
CA LEU A 249 16.89 -13.03 -1.76
C LEU A 249 15.59 -12.31 -2.11
N ASN A 250 15.70 -11.19 -2.79
CA ASN A 250 14.55 -10.39 -3.21
C ASN A 250 13.60 -11.17 -4.14
N MET A 251 14.15 -11.91 -5.14
CA MET A 251 13.36 -12.79 -6.01
C MET A 251 12.61 -13.87 -5.21
N ALA A 252 13.28 -14.49 -4.24
CA ALA A 252 12.67 -15.51 -3.39
C ALA A 252 11.57 -14.95 -2.47
N MET A 253 11.74 -13.73 -1.97
CA MET A 253 10.73 -13.02 -1.18
C MET A 253 9.50 -12.66 -2.02
N LEU A 254 9.70 -12.20 -3.27
CA LEU A 254 8.62 -11.91 -4.20
C LEU A 254 7.84 -13.17 -4.58
N ASP A 255 8.53 -14.27 -4.87
CA ASP A 255 7.92 -15.57 -5.14
C ASP A 255 7.07 -16.05 -3.95
N SER A 256 7.59 -15.90 -2.71
CA SER A 256 6.80 -16.21 -1.52
C SER A 256 5.54 -15.35 -1.43
N MET A 257 5.64 -14.05 -1.65
CA MET A 257 4.49 -13.15 -1.61
C MET A 257 3.45 -13.53 -2.67
N ASP A 258 3.88 -13.82 -3.90
CA ASP A 258 2.97 -14.26 -4.97
C ASP A 258 2.24 -15.56 -4.62
N GLN A 259 2.94 -16.56 -4.05
CA GLN A 259 2.30 -17.80 -3.58
C GLN A 259 1.24 -17.52 -2.52
N ASN A 260 1.52 -16.63 -1.57
CA ASN A 260 0.59 -16.24 -0.51
C ASN A 260 -0.66 -15.53 -1.06
N ILE A 261 -0.49 -14.64 -2.05
CA ILE A 261 -1.61 -14.05 -2.80
C ILE A 261 -2.45 -15.16 -3.43
N GLY A 262 -1.79 -16.16 -4.04
CA GLY A 262 -2.47 -17.31 -4.65
C GLY A 262 -3.30 -18.11 -3.66
N TRP A 263 -2.84 -18.30 -2.43
CA TRP A 263 -3.61 -19.00 -1.38
C TRP A 263 -4.87 -18.24 -0.99
N VAL A 264 -4.79 -16.92 -0.82
CA VAL A 264 -5.95 -16.08 -0.54
C VAL A 264 -6.96 -16.11 -1.72
N LEU A 265 -6.49 -15.95 -2.97
CA LEU A 265 -7.35 -16.03 -4.17
C LEU A 265 -8.03 -17.40 -4.29
N LYS A 266 -7.30 -18.48 -4.02
CA LYS A 266 -7.85 -19.85 -4.02
C LYS A 266 -8.93 -20.02 -2.93
N THR A 267 -8.75 -19.40 -1.77
CA THR A 267 -9.74 -19.43 -0.69
C THR A 267 -11.03 -18.71 -1.10
N LEU A 268 -10.94 -17.52 -1.68
CA LEU A 268 -12.10 -16.80 -2.22
C LEU A 268 -12.87 -17.67 -3.23
N LYS A 269 -12.14 -18.35 -4.12
CA LYS A 269 -12.75 -19.26 -5.11
C LYS A 269 -13.39 -20.49 -4.47
N LYS A 270 -12.72 -21.13 -3.48
CA LYS A 270 -13.26 -22.30 -2.75
C LYS A 270 -14.55 -21.98 -2.00
N LEU A 271 -14.71 -20.73 -1.55
CA LEU A 271 -15.86 -20.26 -0.80
C LEU A 271 -16.93 -19.59 -1.69
N ASP A 272 -16.79 -19.64 -3.02
CA ASP A 272 -17.70 -19.01 -4.00
C ASP A 272 -17.85 -17.48 -3.83
N LEU A 273 -16.81 -16.81 -3.27
CA LEU A 273 -16.80 -15.37 -3.01
C LEU A 273 -16.16 -14.55 -4.15
N GLU A 274 -15.51 -15.20 -5.13
CA GLU A 274 -14.69 -14.52 -6.15
C GLU A 274 -15.46 -13.48 -6.96
N LYS A 275 -16.71 -13.80 -7.36
CA LYS A 275 -17.55 -12.92 -8.19
C LYS A 275 -17.95 -11.64 -7.46
N ASP A 276 -18.15 -11.73 -6.16
CA ASP A 276 -18.60 -10.64 -5.30
C ASP A 276 -17.45 -9.98 -4.55
N THR A 277 -16.20 -10.24 -4.94
CA THR A 277 -15.00 -9.65 -4.33
C THR A 277 -14.24 -8.78 -5.33
N LEU A 278 -14.05 -7.51 -4.98
CA LEU A 278 -13.08 -6.63 -5.64
C LEU A 278 -11.70 -6.88 -5.03
N VAL A 279 -10.80 -7.41 -5.84
CA VAL A 279 -9.40 -7.68 -5.49
C VAL A 279 -8.51 -6.61 -6.11
N ILE A 280 -7.63 -6.01 -5.33
CA ILE A 280 -6.71 -4.95 -5.75
C ILE A 280 -5.28 -5.35 -5.38
N PHE A 281 -4.34 -5.13 -6.29
CA PHE A 281 -2.91 -5.28 -6.04
C PHE A 281 -2.16 -4.02 -6.44
N LEU A 282 -1.29 -3.51 -5.55
CA LEU A 282 -0.38 -2.41 -5.83
C LEU A 282 0.85 -2.45 -4.90
N SER A 283 1.86 -1.60 -5.18
CA SER A 283 2.98 -1.33 -4.25
C SER A 283 2.78 0.00 -3.53
N ASP A 284 3.36 0.15 -2.34
CA ASP A 284 3.29 1.39 -1.56
C ASP A 284 4.25 2.49 -2.04
N ASN A 285 5.33 2.13 -2.71
CA ASN A 285 6.25 3.01 -3.43
C ASN A 285 7.03 2.21 -4.49
N GLY A 286 7.80 2.89 -5.31
CA GLY A 286 8.67 2.24 -6.28
C GLY A 286 9.75 1.40 -5.63
N GLY A 287 10.29 0.45 -6.39
CA GLY A 287 11.31 -0.50 -5.94
C GLY A 287 12.62 0.16 -5.49
N HIS A 288 13.31 -0.52 -4.59
CA HIS A 288 14.67 -0.19 -4.19
C HIS A 288 15.71 -0.71 -5.20
N GLU A 289 17.01 -0.80 -4.83
CA GLU A 289 18.08 -1.16 -5.79
C GLU A 289 17.97 -2.57 -6.36
N GLU A 290 17.49 -3.52 -5.54
CA GLU A 290 17.35 -4.92 -5.92
C GLU A 290 15.96 -5.26 -6.52
N SER A 291 15.08 -4.27 -6.63
CA SER A 291 13.74 -4.38 -7.19
C SER A 291 13.61 -3.45 -8.40
N PRO A 292 13.69 -3.96 -9.65
CA PRO A 292 13.81 -3.14 -10.83
C PRO A 292 12.54 -2.33 -11.13
N ASN A 293 12.73 -1.07 -11.51
CA ASN A 293 11.65 -0.17 -11.94
C ASN A 293 11.60 -0.02 -13.47
N LEU A 294 12.42 -0.74 -14.21
CA LEU A 294 12.47 -0.62 -15.68
C LEU A 294 11.09 -0.78 -16.33
N PRO A 295 10.80 -0.01 -17.40
CA PRO A 295 11.66 0.96 -18.09
C PRO A 295 11.67 2.36 -17.45
N LEU A 296 11.11 2.52 -16.27
CA LEU A 296 10.95 3.79 -15.56
C LEU A 296 12.28 4.23 -14.94
N ARG A 297 12.54 5.53 -14.97
CA ARG A 297 13.70 6.11 -14.31
C ARG A 297 13.46 6.26 -12.80
N GLY A 298 14.51 6.11 -12.00
CA GLY A 298 14.49 6.31 -10.56
C GLY A 298 14.02 5.08 -9.78
N LYS A 299 13.84 5.27 -8.49
CA LYS A 299 13.54 4.23 -7.51
C LYS A 299 12.93 4.87 -6.27
N LYS A 300 12.64 4.07 -5.23
CA LYS A 300 12.24 4.54 -3.88
C LYS A 300 12.95 5.83 -3.50
N ALA A 301 12.24 6.72 -2.83
CA ALA A 301 12.72 8.05 -2.41
C ALA A 301 13.04 9.03 -3.55
N THR A 302 12.52 8.81 -4.78
CA THR A 302 12.61 9.75 -5.89
C THR A 302 11.24 10.05 -6.50
N TYR A 303 11.09 11.21 -7.15
CA TYR A 303 9.88 11.53 -7.93
C TYR A 303 10.03 11.35 -9.44
N TRP A 304 11.07 10.64 -9.88
CA TRP A 304 11.06 10.01 -11.18
C TRP A 304 9.94 8.97 -11.24
N GLU A 305 9.49 8.61 -12.43
CA GLU A 305 8.39 7.64 -12.60
C GLU A 305 8.63 6.37 -11.77
N GLY A 306 9.85 5.82 -11.77
CA GLY A 306 10.19 4.61 -11.02
C GLY A 306 10.10 4.71 -9.49
N GLY A 307 9.94 5.89 -8.94
CA GLY A 307 9.71 6.06 -7.49
C GLY A 307 8.25 6.15 -7.09
N ILE A 308 7.35 6.52 -8.03
CA ILE A 308 5.95 6.83 -7.74
C ILE A 308 4.93 6.13 -8.64
N ARG A 309 5.33 5.59 -9.78
CA ARG A 309 4.50 4.75 -10.65
C ARG A 309 4.82 3.30 -10.35
N VAL A 310 3.80 2.57 -9.91
CA VAL A 310 3.94 1.25 -9.31
C VAL A 310 3.13 0.20 -10.08
N PRO A 311 3.43 -1.10 -9.92
CA PRO A 311 2.51 -2.13 -10.35
C PRO A 311 1.15 -1.89 -9.71
N PHE A 312 0.10 -1.80 -10.52
CA PHE A 312 -1.26 -1.54 -10.05
C PHE A 312 -2.25 -2.24 -10.96
N CYS A 313 -3.01 -3.17 -10.41
CA CYS A 313 -4.09 -3.86 -11.09
C CYS A 313 -5.23 -4.18 -10.12
N LEU A 314 -6.40 -4.46 -10.66
CA LEU A 314 -7.55 -4.93 -9.89
C LEU A 314 -8.42 -5.89 -10.72
N LYS A 315 -9.15 -6.78 -10.05
CA LYS A 315 -10.16 -7.61 -10.68
C LYS A 315 -11.46 -7.60 -9.88
N TRP A 316 -12.58 -7.62 -10.59
CA TRP A 316 -13.92 -7.80 -10.03
C TRP A 316 -14.78 -8.59 -11.01
N PRO A 317 -14.74 -9.93 -11.00
CA PRO A 317 -15.32 -10.76 -12.05
C PRO A 317 -16.84 -10.57 -12.22
N GLY A 318 -17.54 -10.20 -11.17
CA GLY A 318 -18.99 -9.91 -11.24
C GLY A 318 -19.35 -8.54 -11.84
N ARG A 319 -18.38 -7.65 -12.10
CA ARG A 319 -18.66 -6.25 -12.49
C ARG A 319 -17.75 -5.67 -13.57
N LEU A 320 -16.51 -6.12 -13.68
CA LEU A 320 -15.53 -5.62 -14.64
C LEU A 320 -15.13 -6.73 -15.60
N GLU A 321 -14.94 -6.37 -16.86
CA GLU A 321 -14.44 -7.30 -17.88
C GLU A 321 -12.95 -7.60 -17.67
N ALA A 322 -12.56 -8.84 -17.96
CA ALA A 322 -11.16 -9.26 -17.92
C ALA A 322 -10.34 -8.66 -19.07
N GLY A 323 -9.03 -8.54 -18.87
CA GLY A 323 -8.06 -8.14 -19.89
C GLY A 323 -8.10 -6.66 -20.27
N GLN A 324 -8.71 -5.81 -19.44
CA GLN A 324 -8.72 -4.36 -19.69
C GLN A 324 -7.36 -3.73 -19.40
N VAL A 325 -6.97 -2.76 -20.23
CA VAL A 325 -5.78 -1.91 -20.01
C VAL A 325 -6.22 -0.45 -19.93
N TYR A 326 -6.18 0.11 -18.72
CA TYR A 326 -6.54 1.49 -18.45
C TYR A 326 -5.32 2.40 -18.49
N ARG A 327 -5.31 3.38 -19.42
CA ARG A 327 -4.15 4.21 -19.78
C ARG A 327 -4.24 5.67 -19.31
N LYS A 328 -5.19 5.98 -18.40
CA LYS A 328 -5.31 7.33 -17.83
C LYS A 328 -4.75 7.29 -16.40
N PRO A 329 -4.14 8.40 -15.92
CA PRO A 329 -3.57 8.45 -14.58
C PRO A 329 -4.60 8.18 -13.48
N VAL A 330 -4.27 7.24 -12.59
CA VAL A 330 -4.97 6.94 -11.34
C VAL A 330 -3.99 6.97 -10.19
N ILE A 331 -4.46 7.13 -8.97
CA ILE A 331 -3.61 7.24 -7.79
C ILE A 331 -4.22 6.46 -6.61
N SER A 332 -3.39 5.99 -5.68
CA SER A 332 -3.84 5.22 -4.51
C SER A 332 -4.91 5.92 -3.66
N LEU A 333 -5.04 7.24 -3.76
CA LEU A 333 -6.13 8.02 -3.13
C LEU A 333 -7.52 7.59 -3.58
N ASP A 334 -7.61 7.06 -4.80
CA ASP A 334 -8.87 6.64 -5.43
C ASP A 334 -9.49 5.41 -4.76
N LEU A 335 -8.69 4.65 -3.99
CA LEU A 335 -9.17 3.42 -3.38
C LEU A 335 -10.28 3.69 -2.36
N LEU A 336 -10.12 4.65 -1.45
CA LEU A 336 -11.12 4.95 -0.44
C LEU A 336 -12.48 5.30 -1.07
N PRO A 337 -12.61 6.31 -1.95
CA PRO A 337 -13.91 6.63 -2.56
C PRO A 337 -14.45 5.49 -3.44
N THR A 338 -13.59 4.74 -4.12
CA THR A 338 -14.00 3.58 -4.93
C THR A 338 -14.64 2.49 -4.06
N LEU A 339 -14.03 2.13 -2.93
CA LEU A 339 -14.56 1.09 -2.07
C LEU A 339 -15.82 1.54 -1.34
N VAL A 340 -15.85 2.76 -0.81
CA VAL A 340 -17.03 3.31 -0.13
C VAL A 340 -18.24 3.35 -1.08
N GLN A 341 -18.08 3.86 -2.31
CA GLN A 341 -19.19 3.90 -3.27
C GLN A 341 -19.58 2.51 -3.78
N SER A 342 -18.62 1.61 -3.96
CA SER A 342 -18.88 0.19 -4.30
C SER A 342 -19.64 -0.53 -3.19
N ALA A 343 -19.44 -0.17 -1.93
CA ALA A 343 -20.18 -0.66 -0.77
C ALA A 343 -21.61 -0.06 -0.65
N GLY A 344 -21.99 0.83 -1.56
CA GLY A 344 -23.27 1.53 -1.53
C GLY A 344 -23.30 2.78 -0.63
N GLY A 345 -22.13 3.22 -0.15
CA GLY A 345 -21.98 4.47 0.60
C GLY A 345 -21.94 5.70 -0.30
N SER A 346 -22.04 6.88 0.31
CA SER A 346 -21.92 8.17 -0.33
C SER A 346 -20.69 8.91 0.23
N ILE A 347 -20.06 9.72 -0.62
CA ILE A 347 -18.94 10.57 -0.21
C ILE A 347 -19.46 11.90 0.30
N ASP A 348 -19.19 12.19 1.57
CA ASP A 348 -19.49 13.50 2.15
C ASP A 348 -18.39 14.50 1.74
N PRO A 349 -18.73 15.67 1.18
CA PRO A 349 -17.77 16.70 0.84
C PRO A 349 -16.87 17.16 2.00
N SER A 350 -17.34 17.05 3.24
CA SER A 350 -16.55 17.37 4.45
C SER A 350 -15.34 16.48 4.64
N TRP A 351 -15.29 15.30 4.02
CA TRP A 351 -14.13 14.40 4.08
C TRP A 351 -12.93 14.95 3.32
N LYS A 352 -13.15 15.93 2.42
CA LYS A 352 -12.09 16.58 1.62
C LYS A 352 -11.20 15.58 0.89
N LEU A 353 -11.81 14.56 0.28
CA LEU A 353 -11.09 13.55 -0.49
C LEU A 353 -10.46 14.17 -1.74
N ASP A 354 -9.23 13.77 -2.02
CA ASP A 354 -8.53 14.08 -3.27
C ASP A 354 -8.70 12.96 -4.31
N GLY A 355 -9.02 11.74 -3.86
CA GLY A 355 -9.33 10.60 -4.70
C GLY A 355 -10.74 10.65 -5.31
N VAL A 356 -10.97 9.82 -6.33
CA VAL A 356 -12.25 9.67 -7.03
C VAL A 356 -12.65 8.19 -7.13
N ASP A 357 -13.95 7.91 -7.30
CA ASP A 357 -14.42 6.56 -7.63
C ASP A 357 -13.96 6.16 -9.04
N LEU A 358 -13.20 5.08 -9.14
CA LEU A 358 -12.67 4.57 -10.41
C LEU A 358 -13.70 3.74 -11.20
N ILE A 359 -14.66 3.10 -10.55
CA ILE A 359 -15.58 2.15 -11.22
C ILE A 359 -16.30 2.78 -12.41
N PRO A 360 -16.86 4.00 -12.33
CA PRO A 360 -17.50 4.63 -13.49
C PRO A 360 -16.55 4.88 -14.69
N TYR A 361 -15.25 5.08 -14.43
CA TYR A 361 -14.25 5.27 -15.48
C TYR A 361 -13.79 3.94 -16.13
N LEU A 362 -13.88 2.86 -15.39
CA LEU A 362 -13.55 1.51 -15.88
C LEU A 362 -14.69 0.90 -16.68
N LEU A 363 -15.95 1.20 -16.32
CA LEU A 363 -17.13 0.74 -17.03
C LEU A 363 -17.40 1.54 -18.32
N ASP A 364 -16.96 2.82 -18.37
CA ASP A 364 -17.14 3.71 -19.52
C ASP A 364 -15.83 4.39 -19.88
N SER A 365 -15.14 3.85 -20.87
CA SER A 365 -13.87 4.39 -21.38
C SER A 365 -13.99 5.79 -22.01
N SER A 366 -15.21 6.25 -22.36
CA SER A 366 -15.47 7.60 -22.90
C SER A 366 -15.40 8.68 -21.83
N LYS A 367 -15.55 8.35 -20.56
CA LYS A 367 -15.36 9.29 -19.45
C LYS A 367 -13.97 9.92 -19.52
N GLY A 368 -13.89 11.19 -19.17
CA GLY A 368 -12.66 11.99 -19.18
C GLY A 368 -11.56 11.43 -18.27
N LEU A 369 -10.61 12.27 -17.87
CA LEU A 369 -9.57 11.91 -16.93
C LEU A 369 -10.13 11.86 -15.51
N PRO A 370 -9.82 10.84 -14.69
CA PRO A 370 -10.12 10.83 -13.26
C PRO A 370 -9.51 12.07 -12.59
N HIS A 371 -8.27 12.40 -12.94
CA HIS A 371 -7.53 13.54 -12.40
C HIS A 371 -7.02 14.47 -13.49
N LYS A 372 -7.26 15.78 -13.32
CA LYS A 372 -6.66 16.82 -14.17
C LYS A 372 -5.17 16.98 -13.89
N ASN A 373 -4.78 16.88 -12.63
CA ASN A 373 -3.41 16.95 -12.14
C ASN A 373 -3.20 15.95 -11.01
N LEU A 374 -1.97 15.42 -10.91
CA LEU A 374 -1.47 14.69 -9.75
C LEU A 374 -0.25 15.44 -9.20
N TYR A 375 -0.08 15.45 -7.88
CA TYR A 375 0.92 16.26 -7.20
C TYR A 375 1.76 15.41 -6.24
N TRP A 376 3.03 15.77 -6.08
CA TRP A 376 3.95 15.13 -5.15
C TRP A 376 4.91 16.14 -4.55
N THR A 377 5.11 16.08 -3.22
CA THR A 377 6.12 16.85 -2.51
C THR A 377 6.65 16.05 -1.31
N TRP A 378 7.97 15.94 -1.21
CA TRP A 378 8.67 15.28 -0.10
C TRP A 378 10.12 15.77 -0.03
N GLY A 379 10.53 16.29 1.14
CA GLY A 379 11.84 16.92 1.29
C GLY A 379 12.03 18.08 0.31
N SER A 380 13.12 18.07 -0.44
CA SER A 380 13.42 19.08 -1.46
C SER A 380 12.80 18.76 -2.83
N ARG A 381 12.14 17.62 -2.98
CA ARG A 381 11.65 17.13 -4.27
C ARG A 381 10.19 17.48 -4.46
N LYS A 382 9.83 17.88 -5.67
CA LYS A 382 8.48 18.29 -6.06
C LYS A 382 8.16 17.77 -7.45
N ALA A 383 6.91 17.36 -7.69
CA ALA A 383 6.46 16.99 -9.02
C ALA A 383 4.97 17.29 -9.21
N ILE A 384 4.59 17.53 -10.45
CA ILE A 384 3.20 17.62 -10.90
C ILE A 384 3.08 16.90 -12.25
N ARG A 385 2.04 16.07 -12.38
CA ARG A 385 1.63 15.51 -13.67
C ARG A 385 0.30 16.11 -14.12
N ALA A 386 0.23 16.55 -15.39
CA ALA A 386 -0.99 17.02 -16.03
C ALA A 386 -1.11 16.39 -17.42
N GLY A 387 -2.02 15.42 -17.54
CA GLY A 387 -2.14 14.59 -18.73
C GLY A 387 -0.83 13.87 -19.06
N LYS A 388 -0.24 14.12 -20.23
CA LYS A 388 1.03 13.52 -20.63
C LYS A 388 2.29 14.23 -20.13
N TYR A 389 2.15 15.43 -19.59
CA TYR A 389 3.30 16.23 -19.14
C TYR A 389 3.52 16.06 -17.64
N LYS A 390 4.80 15.96 -17.28
CA LYS A 390 5.25 15.98 -15.89
C LYS A 390 6.33 17.04 -15.70
N ALA A 391 6.14 17.90 -14.70
CA ALA A 391 7.19 18.81 -14.24
C ALA A 391 7.77 18.30 -12.93
N LEU A 392 9.10 18.33 -12.80
CA LEU A 392 9.86 17.81 -11.68
C LEU A 392 10.91 18.81 -11.20
N SER A 393 11.05 18.96 -9.89
CA SER A 393 12.11 19.71 -9.22
C SER A 393 12.80 18.86 -8.16
N GLN A 394 14.12 18.96 -8.06
CA GLN A 394 14.97 18.24 -7.07
C GLN A 394 15.52 19.16 -5.97
N ASP A 395 15.28 20.46 -6.08
CA ASP A 395 15.96 21.53 -5.33
C ASP A 395 15.00 22.52 -4.66
N SER A 396 13.92 22.00 -4.10
CA SER A 396 12.87 22.78 -3.41
C SER A 396 12.12 23.75 -4.33
N GLY A 397 12.07 23.46 -5.63
CA GLY A 397 11.35 24.27 -6.62
C GLY A 397 12.14 25.47 -7.13
N LYS A 398 13.48 25.51 -6.95
CA LYS A 398 14.35 26.55 -7.51
C LYS A 398 14.53 26.36 -9.02
N SER A 399 14.67 25.10 -9.46
CA SER A 399 14.68 24.74 -10.87
C SER A 399 13.64 23.65 -11.14
N TRP A 400 13.12 23.62 -12.37
CA TRP A 400 12.13 22.65 -12.79
C TRP A 400 12.46 22.12 -14.19
N GLN A 401 12.22 20.83 -14.38
CA GLN A 401 12.36 20.11 -15.64
C GLN A 401 10.99 19.69 -16.14
N LEU A 402 10.80 19.53 -17.45
CA LEU A 402 9.53 19.13 -18.07
C LEU A 402 9.72 17.90 -18.95
N TYR A 403 8.85 16.89 -18.80
CA TYR A 403 8.90 15.66 -19.58
C TYR A 403 7.54 15.38 -20.24
N ASP A 404 7.56 14.80 -21.47
CA ASP A 404 6.39 14.24 -22.16
C ASP A 404 6.37 12.73 -21.96
N LEU A 405 5.71 12.24 -20.93
CA LEU A 405 5.68 10.82 -20.55
C LEU A 405 5.08 9.89 -21.61
N LYS A 406 4.32 10.42 -22.59
CA LYS A 406 3.82 9.62 -23.72
C LYS A 406 4.92 9.28 -24.72
N LYS A 407 5.93 10.15 -24.85
CA LYS A 407 7.06 10.00 -25.80
C LYS A 407 8.33 9.58 -25.12
N ASP A 408 8.48 9.91 -23.84
CA ASP A 408 9.70 9.73 -23.04
C ASP A 408 9.32 9.25 -21.63
N LEU A 409 8.94 7.99 -21.55
CA LEU A 409 8.53 7.35 -20.28
C LEU A 409 9.68 7.28 -19.27
N SER A 410 10.92 7.22 -19.77
CA SER A 410 12.14 7.12 -18.98
C SER A 410 12.73 8.49 -18.59
N GLU A 411 12.01 9.59 -18.87
CA GLU A 411 12.36 10.96 -18.42
C GLU A 411 13.82 11.36 -18.77
N GLN A 412 14.22 11.12 -20.05
CA GLN A 412 15.59 11.36 -20.51
C GLN A 412 15.76 12.78 -21.09
N LYS A 413 14.74 13.31 -21.75
CA LYS A 413 14.81 14.59 -22.46
C LYS A 413 14.01 15.68 -21.72
N ASP A 414 14.71 16.62 -21.10
CA ASP A 414 14.08 17.81 -20.53
C ASP A 414 13.61 18.78 -21.64
N LEU A 415 12.32 19.07 -21.64
CA LEU A 415 11.63 19.99 -22.56
C LEU A 415 11.43 21.38 -21.95
N GLY A 416 11.95 21.66 -20.75
CA GLY A 416 11.69 22.89 -20.01
C GLY A 416 12.00 24.16 -20.81
N ALA A 417 13.15 24.18 -21.50
CA ALA A 417 13.54 25.31 -22.33
C ALA A 417 12.69 25.41 -23.62
N GLU A 418 12.41 24.24 -24.27
CA GLU A 418 11.63 24.20 -25.51
C GLU A 418 10.14 24.54 -25.30
N GLN A 419 9.61 24.27 -24.11
CA GLN A 419 8.19 24.43 -23.75
C GLN A 419 8.00 25.23 -22.45
N ALA A 420 8.74 26.35 -22.31
CA ALA A 420 8.75 27.16 -21.09
C ALA A 420 7.36 27.60 -20.61
N SER A 421 6.47 28.01 -21.54
CA SER A 421 5.09 28.38 -21.18
C SER A 421 4.29 27.22 -20.57
N LYS A 422 4.51 25.98 -21.04
CA LYS A 422 3.88 24.78 -20.46
C LYS A 422 4.42 24.49 -19.08
N LEU A 423 5.74 24.56 -18.91
CA LEU A 423 6.40 24.39 -17.62
C LEU A 423 5.86 25.40 -16.60
N ASP A 424 5.81 26.69 -16.96
CA ASP A 424 5.28 27.76 -16.09
C ASP A 424 3.84 27.51 -15.64
N GLN A 425 2.97 27.02 -16.56
CA GLN A 425 1.59 26.66 -16.22
C GLN A 425 1.53 25.55 -15.17
N LEU A 426 2.34 24.52 -15.31
CA LEU A 426 2.39 23.40 -14.37
C LEU A 426 2.93 23.85 -13.01
N VAL A 427 4.02 24.60 -13.00
CA VAL A 427 4.62 25.14 -11.77
C VAL A 427 3.65 26.07 -11.02
N LYS A 428 2.88 26.92 -11.73
CA LYS A 428 1.84 27.75 -11.10
C LYS A 428 0.77 26.91 -10.43
N ARG A 429 0.28 25.84 -11.09
CA ARG A 429 -0.70 24.90 -10.51
C ARG A 429 -0.14 24.21 -9.26
N PHE A 430 1.10 23.73 -9.35
CA PHE A 430 1.78 23.11 -8.22
C PHE A 430 1.86 24.06 -7.02
N LYS A 431 2.35 25.28 -7.23
CA LYS A 431 2.47 26.31 -6.19
C LYS A 431 1.12 26.71 -5.57
N SER A 432 0.04 26.65 -6.35
CA SER A 432 -1.32 26.89 -5.82
C SER A 432 -1.74 25.78 -4.87
N TRP A 433 -1.58 24.51 -5.27
CA TRP A 433 -1.89 23.35 -4.45
C TRP A 433 -1.00 23.29 -3.17
N GLU A 434 0.30 23.56 -3.31
CA GLU A 434 1.25 23.50 -2.19
C GLU A 434 0.90 24.47 -1.05
N LYS A 435 0.24 25.61 -1.35
CA LYS A 435 -0.19 26.57 -0.32
C LYS A 435 -1.28 26.05 0.61
N GLU A 436 -2.01 25.02 0.20
CA GLU A 436 -3.11 24.43 0.96
C GLU A 436 -2.63 23.34 1.93
N LEU A 437 -1.32 22.99 1.85
CA LEU A 437 -0.76 21.93 2.66
C LEU A 437 -0.41 22.40 4.07
N MET A 438 -0.61 21.52 5.04
CA MET A 438 -0.12 21.73 6.40
C MET A 438 1.42 21.60 6.44
N PRO A 439 2.15 22.43 7.18
CA PRO A 439 3.58 22.24 7.38
C PRO A 439 3.90 20.86 7.98
N GLN A 440 5.08 20.33 7.65
CA GLN A 440 5.56 19.07 8.21
C GLN A 440 5.56 19.10 9.73
N GLN A 441 4.97 18.08 10.36
CA GLN A 441 4.79 18.01 11.80
C GLN A 441 5.86 17.14 12.50
N TRP A 442 6.39 16.12 11.83
CA TRP A 442 7.42 15.20 12.35
C TRP A 442 8.28 14.64 11.21
N GLY A 443 9.34 13.93 11.56
CA GLY A 443 10.23 13.24 10.60
C GLY A 443 11.67 13.17 11.06
N TRP A 444 12.56 13.12 10.08
CA TRP A 444 14.01 12.95 10.30
C TRP A 444 14.80 14.28 10.27
N ARG A 445 14.14 15.40 10.11
CA ARG A 445 14.75 16.73 10.04
C ARG A 445 14.91 17.33 11.44
N SER A 446 16.14 17.61 11.83
CA SER A 446 16.47 18.21 13.15
C SER A 446 15.96 19.66 13.34
N ASP A 447 15.71 20.38 12.23
CA ASP A 447 15.17 21.74 12.25
C ASP A 447 13.67 21.82 12.61
N LEU A 448 13.00 20.69 12.78
CA LEU A 448 11.66 20.63 13.40
C LEU A 448 11.66 21.05 14.87
N GLY A 449 12.79 20.97 15.56
CA GLY A 449 13.05 21.57 16.86
C GLY A 449 13.01 20.61 18.05
N TYR A 450 11.92 19.87 18.26
CA TYR A 450 11.83 18.90 19.37
C TYR A 450 12.34 17.53 18.94
N LYS A 451 13.30 16.98 19.69
CA LYS A 451 13.76 15.59 19.53
C LYS A 451 13.09 14.71 20.59
N ASP A 452 12.34 13.72 20.15
CA ASP A 452 11.70 12.77 21.05
C ASP A 452 12.73 11.85 21.73
N PRO A 453 12.91 11.94 23.06
CA PRO A 453 13.89 11.11 23.77
C PRO A 453 13.47 9.62 23.82
N THR A 454 12.21 9.30 23.55
CA THR A 454 11.68 7.93 23.58
C THR A 454 11.65 7.26 22.20
N PHE A 455 12.04 7.97 21.13
CA PHE A 455 12.07 7.42 19.80
C PHE A 455 13.01 6.20 19.73
N GLY A 456 12.48 5.09 19.18
CA GLY A 456 13.22 3.82 19.10
C GLY A 456 13.28 3.04 20.43
N GLN A 457 12.68 3.53 21.52
CA GLN A 457 12.54 2.77 22.75
C GLN A 457 11.27 1.89 22.67
N PRO A 458 11.24 0.73 23.41
CA PRO A 458 10.04 -0.06 23.55
C PRO A 458 8.89 0.78 24.12
N LYS A 459 7.71 0.69 23.52
CA LYS A 459 6.50 1.35 24.01
C LYS A 459 5.85 0.52 25.12
N PRO A 460 5.06 1.13 26.02
CA PRO A 460 4.38 0.39 27.08
C PRO A 460 3.55 -0.81 26.58
N TYR A 461 2.84 -0.64 25.45
CA TYR A 461 2.04 -1.69 24.80
C TYR A 461 2.88 -2.77 24.12
N HIS A 462 4.22 -2.70 24.11
CA HIS A 462 5.14 -3.78 23.73
C HIS A 462 5.39 -4.78 24.87
N ASP A 463 4.94 -4.48 26.12
CA ASP A 463 4.96 -5.46 27.21
C ASP A 463 3.85 -6.50 27.00
N PRO A 464 4.15 -7.83 26.94
CA PRO A 464 3.13 -8.87 26.78
C PRO A 464 2.05 -8.89 27.89
N ASN A 465 2.29 -8.24 29.00
CA ASN A 465 1.35 -8.14 30.12
C ASN A 465 0.63 -6.80 30.18
N TYR A 466 0.88 -5.87 29.27
CA TYR A 466 0.30 -4.53 29.30
C TYR A 466 -1.23 -4.56 29.31
N PHE A 467 -1.82 -5.28 28.36
CA PHE A 467 -3.28 -5.40 28.23
C PHE A 467 -3.93 -6.34 29.25
N LYS A 468 -3.16 -7.20 29.95
CA LYS A 468 -3.69 -8.07 31.00
C LYS A 468 -4.02 -7.34 32.31
N LYS A 469 -3.55 -6.10 32.46
CA LYS A 469 -3.79 -5.27 33.66
C LYS A 469 -5.10 -4.49 33.59
N SER A 470 -5.80 -4.51 32.45
CA SER A 470 -7.06 -3.81 32.20
C SER A 470 -8.30 -4.72 32.23
N GLU A 471 -8.14 -6.02 32.48
CA GLU A 471 -9.19 -6.97 32.80
C GLU A 471 -9.34 -7.09 34.35
#